data_01ce38b7829598d6b7259bd3ce0ee4f4
#
_entry.id   01ce38b7829598d6b7259bd3ce0ee4f4
#
_cell.length_a   1.000
_cell.length_b   1.000
_cell.length_c   1.000
_cell.angle_alpha   90.00
_cell.angle_beta   90.00
_cell.angle_gamma   90.00
#
_symmetry.space_group_name_H-M   'P 1'
#
loop_
_entity.id
_entity.type
_entity.pdbx_description
1 polymer ?
#
loop_
_entity_poly.entity_id
_entity_poly.type
_entity_poly.pdbx_seq_one_letter_code
_entity_poly.pdbx_strand_id
1 'polypeptide(L)'
;KKKGWLSRKIVSQPFDSFVTKAMKEMKGAQFTNLIEFGRAVHAEMAALIDASRRGVSVKGHTLYSTTFPCHECARHIVAGGIRKVVYIYPYPKSRVGELYPDSIAIDGSLIAREAVKAREKHPVYFEPFVGIAPRRYMDLFTMNKRKKDGRPIVWEGSKTTPKAVDPIPLSYLAKETGFVNAFALQMKAHGLKTATH
;
A
#
# COMPACT_ATOMS: atom_id res chain seq x y z
N LYS A 1 -29.49 -6.58 -24.50
CA LYS A 1 -29.99 -6.51 -25.92
C LYS A 1 -31.27 -5.69 -26.03
N LYS A 2 -32.24 -5.81 -25.09
CA LYS A 2 -33.58 -5.16 -25.21
C LYS A 2 -33.60 -3.64 -24.95
N LYS A 3 -32.53 -3.05 -24.36
CA LYS A 3 -32.50 -1.61 -23.98
C LYS A 3 -31.80 -0.70 -24.98
N GLY A 4 -31.37 -1.18 -26.14
CA GLY A 4 -30.78 -0.35 -27.20
C GLY A 4 -29.42 0.31 -26.87
N TRP A 5 -28.74 -0.08 -25.79
CA TRP A 5 -27.47 0.52 -25.35
C TRP A 5 -26.27 0.11 -26.20
N LEU A 6 -26.41 -0.97 -26.97
CA LEU A 6 -25.37 -1.46 -27.85
C LEU A 6 -25.76 -1.24 -29.30
N SER A 7 -24.82 -0.84 -30.14
CA SER A 7 -25.08 -0.69 -31.58
C SER A 7 -25.45 -2.01 -32.21
N ARG A 8 -26.27 -1.97 -33.31
CA ARG A 8 -26.67 -3.17 -34.03
C ARG A 8 -25.47 -4.00 -34.51
N LYS A 9 -24.39 -3.36 -34.91
CA LYS A 9 -23.14 -3.98 -35.34
C LYS A 9 -22.49 -4.83 -34.22
N ILE A 10 -22.62 -4.43 -32.96
CA ILE A 10 -22.13 -5.19 -31.81
C ILE A 10 -23.06 -6.34 -31.48
N VAL A 11 -24.36 -6.08 -31.51
CA VAL A 11 -25.40 -7.11 -31.16
C VAL A 11 -25.43 -8.26 -32.15
N SER A 12 -25.03 -8.05 -33.41
CA SER A 12 -25.00 -9.11 -34.45
C SER A 12 -23.77 -10.03 -34.34
N GLN A 13 -22.78 -9.71 -33.57
CA GLN A 13 -21.60 -10.57 -33.39
C GLN A 13 -21.92 -11.74 -32.42
N PRO A 14 -21.25 -12.90 -32.60
CA PRO A 14 -21.32 -13.98 -31.62
C PRO A 14 -20.86 -13.49 -30.27
N PHE A 15 -21.61 -13.78 -29.22
CA PHE A 15 -21.37 -13.23 -27.86
C PHE A 15 -19.95 -13.52 -27.37
N ASP A 16 -19.47 -14.76 -27.52
CA ASP A 16 -18.16 -15.17 -27.01
C ASP A 16 -17.00 -14.46 -27.74
N SER A 17 -17.10 -14.30 -29.07
CA SER A 17 -16.08 -13.57 -29.83
C SER A 17 -16.06 -12.10 -29.48
N PHE A 18 -17.21 -11.50 -29.26
CA PHE A 18 -17.34 -10.13 -28.80
C PHE A 18 -16.71 -9.93 -27.39
N VAL A 19 -17.06 -10.81 -26.45
CA VAL A 19 -16.53 -10.75 -25.08
C VAL A 19 -15.02 -10.91 -25.08
N THR A 20 -14.48 -11.89 -25.81
CA THR A 20 -13.03 -12.12 -25.90
C THR A 20 -12.30 -10.91 -26.45
N LYS A 21 -12.81 -10.30 -27.53
CA LYS A 21 -12.23 -9.08 -28.11
C LYS A 21 -12.33 -7.90 -27.16
N ALA A 22 -13.48 -7.67 -26.56
CA ALA A 22 -13.71 -6.60 -25.60
C ALA A 22 -12.77 -6.73 -24.39
N MET A 23 -12.63 -7.93 -23.82
CA MET A 23 -11.71 -8.18 -22.69
C MET A 23 -10.25 -7.89 -23.06
N LYS A 24 -9.84 -8.17 -24.30
CA LYS A 24 -8.50 -7.88 -24.78
C LYS A 24 -8.24 -6.37 -24.87
N GLU A 25 -9.17 -5.64 -25.46
CA GLU A 25 -9.11 -4.18 -25.62
C GLU A 25 -9.20 -3.44 -24.27
N MET A 26 -9.94 -4.02 -23.32
CA MET A 26 -10.12 -3.45 -21.98
C MET A 26 -9.06 -3.88 -20.98
N LYS A 27 -8.00 -4.58 -21.42
CA LYS A 27 -6.92 -5.02 -20.52
C LYS A 27 -6.26 -3.80 -19.86
N GLY A 28 -6.31 -3.78 -18.51
CA GLY A 28 -5.78 -2.67 -17.71
C GLY A 28 -6.78 -1.54 -17.46
N ALA A 29 -7.99 -1.60 -18.00
CA ALA A 29 -9.04 -0.64 -17.66
C ALA A 29 -9.46 -0.79 -16.19
N GLN A 30 -9.67 0.34 -15.49
CA GLN A 30 -9.97 0.34 -14.05
C GLN A 30 -11.23 -0.44 -13.69
N PHE A 31 -12.24 -0.43 -14.56
CA PHE A 31 -13.49 -1.14 -14.28
C PHE A 31 -13.36 -2.68 -14.25
N THR A 32 -12.27 -3.25 -14.81
CA THR A 32 -12.00 -4.69 -14.70
C THR A 32 -11.57 -5.11 -13.30
N ASN A 33 -11.29 -4.16 -12.44
CA ASN A 33 -10.90 -4.35 -11.03
C ASN A 33 -11.99 -3.89 -10.07
N LEU A 34 -13.28 -3.90 -10.51
CA LEU A 34 -14.40 -3.57 -9.64
C LEU A 34 -14.51 -4.57 -8.50
N ILE A 35 -14.43 -4.07 -7.25
CA ILE A 35 -14.51 -4.88 -6.04
C ILE A 35 -15.96 -5.12 -5.61
N GLU A 36 -16.93 -4.40 -6.17
CA GLU A 36 -18.36 -4.49 -5.82
C GLU A 36 -18.92 -5.90 -6.02
N PHE A 37 -18.33 -6.68 -6.93
CA PHE A 37 -18.70 -8.08 -7.16
C PHE A 37 -17.91 -9.06 -6.29
N GLY A 38 -16.98 -8.57 -5.49
CA GLY A 38 -16.18 -9.39 -4.58
C GLY A 38 -17.03 -9.87 -3.40
N ARG A 39 -16.97 -11.16 -3.10
CA ARG A 39 -17.62 -11.75 -1.91
C ARG A 39 -16.70 -11.78 -0.69
N ALA A 40 -15.41 -11.55 -0.89
CA ALA A 40 -14.44 -11.57 0.19
C ALA A 40 -14.65 -10.39 1.14
N VAL A 41 -14.70 -10.68 2.42
CA VAL A 41 -14.69 -9.67 3.47
C VAL A 41 -13.25 -9.55 3.96
N HIS A 42 -12.67 -8.36 3.84
CA HIS A 42 -11.32 -8.10 4.30
C HIS A 42 -11.27 -8.11 5.84
N ALA A 43 -10.10 -8.39 6.40
CA ALA A 43 -9.93 -8.56 7.84
C ALA A 43 -10.33 -7.32 8.65
N GLU A 44 -10.07 -6.13 8.12
CA GLU A 44 -10.46 -4.85 8.72
C GLU A 44 -11.98 -4.75 8.83
N MET A 45 -12.69 -5.08 7.76
CA MET A 45 -14.16 -5.11 7.74
C MET A 45 -14.70 -6.17 8.70
N ALA A 46 -14.11 -7.37 8.68
CA ALA A 46 -14.53 -8.45 9.58
C ALA A 46 -14.39 -8.02 11.05
N ALA A 47 -13.30 -7.35 11.42
CA ALA A 47 -13.09 -6.86 12.78
C ALA A 47 -14.12 -5.80 13.20
N LEU A 48 -14.43 -4.85 12.31
CA LEU A 48 -15.44 -3.81 12.58
C LEU A 48 -16.85 -4.41 12.74
N ILE A 49 -17.21 -5.35 11.87
CA ILE A 49 -18.51 -6.02 11.90
C ILE A 49 -18.62 -6.92 13.15
N ASP A 50 -17.55 -7.63 13.53
CA ASP A 50 -17.56 -8.47 14.74
C ASP A 50 -17.74 -7.62 16.00
N ALA A 51 -17.06 -6.48 16.11
CA ALA A 51 -17.28 -5.53 17.19
C ALA A 51 -18.73 -5.05 17.24
N SER A 52 -19.29 -4.67 16.08
CA SER A 52 -20.69 -4.24 15.98
C SER A 52 -21.68 -5.32 16.40
N ARG A 53 -21.47 -6.57 15.97
CA ARG A 53 -22.31 -7.73 16.36
C ARG A 53 -22.30 -7.98 17.87
N ARG A 54 -21.20 -7.63 18.53
CA ARG A 54 -21.04 -7.77 19.99
C ARG A 54 -21.51 -6.53 20.76
N GLY A 55 -21.99 -5.50 20.08
CA GLY A 55 -22.39 -4.24 20.70
C GLY A 55 -21.20 -3.42 21.23
N VAL A 56 -19.99 -3.67 20.75
CA VAL A 56 -18.78 -2.95 21.17
C VAL A 56 -18.54 -1.76 20.24
N SER A 57 -18.49 -0.56 20.81
CA SER A 57 -18.16 0.65 20.05
C SER A 57 -16.70 0.65 19.65
N VAL A 58 -16.43 0.93 18.39
CA VAL A 58 -15.06 1.09 17.85
C VAL A 58 -14.65 2.56 17.73
N LYS A 59 -15.55 3.48 18.04
CA LYS A 59 -15.30 4.93 17.96
C LYS A 59 -14.13 5.33 18.84
N GLY A 60 -13.18 6.05 18.27
CA GLY A 60 -11.99 6.52 18.97
C GLY A 60 -10.89 5.47 19.17
N HIS A 61 -11.11 4.22 18.76
CA HIS A 61 -10.15 3.12 18.95
C HIS A 61 -9.06 3.10 17.87
N THR A 62 -8.05 2.28 18.09
CA THR A 62 -6.98 2.00 17.12
C THR A 62 -7.24 0.65 16.46
N LEU A 63 -7.18 0.62 15.13
CA LEU A 63 -7.20 -0.60 14.32
C LEU A 63 -5.77 -0.99 13.96
N TYR A 64 -5.40 -2.24 14.23
CA TYR A 64 -4.13 -2.81 13.81
C TYR A 64 -4.36 -3.73 12.62
N SER A 65 -3.62 -3.50 11.53
CA SER A 65 -3.70 -4.28 10.31
C SER A 65 -2.31 -4.71 9.86
N THR A 66 -2.20 -5.91 9.30
CA THR A 66 -0.93 -6.37 8.73
C THR A 66 -0.55 -5.61 7.47
N THR A 67 -1.55 -5.14 6.72
CA THR A 67 -1.35 -4.42 5.46
C THR A 67 -2.09 -3.09 5.49
N PHE A 68 -1.56 -2.08 4.82
CA PHE A 68 -2.26 -0.80 4.64
C PHE A 68 -3.65 -1.05 4.05
N PRO A 69 -4.73 -0.54 4.66
CA PRO A 69 -6.09 -0.82 4.23
C PRO A 69 -6.37 -0.39 2.80
N CYS A 70 -7.17 -1.17 2.09
CA CYS A 70 -7.67 -0.75 0.79
C CYS A 70 -8.72 0.37 0.95
N HIS A 71 -9.02 1.05 -0.13
CA HIS A 71 -9.97 2.17 -0.13
C HIS A 71 -11.41 1.74 0.24
N GLU A 72 -11.79 0.48 0.00
CA GLU A 72 -13.07 -0.05 0.44
C GLU A 72 -13.14 -0.23 1.97
N CYS A 73 -12.08 -0.76 2.58
CA CYS A 73 -12.02 -0.85 4.04
C CYS A 73 -11.94 0.53 4.69
N ALA A 74 -11.23 1.47 4.07
CA ALA A 74 -11.03 2.82 4.59
C ALA A 74 -12.34 3.56 4.82
N ARG A 75 -13.32 3.47 3.92
CA ARG A 75 -14.64 4.11 4.11
C ARG A 75 -15.36 3.63 5.37
N HIS A 76 -15.24 2.35 5.69
CA HIS A 76 -15.86 1.76 6.88
C HIS A 76 -15.09 2.11 8.16
N ILE A 77 -13.77 2.23 8.06
CA ILE A 77 -12.90 2.70 9.14
C ILE A 77 -13.29 4.13 9.53
N VAL A 78 -13.45 5.02 8.53
CA VAL A 78 -13.91 6.41 8.74
C VAL A 78 -15.33 6.42 9.32
N ALA A 79 -16.27 5.70 8.70
CA ALA A 79 -17.66 5.64 9.14
C ALA A 79 -17.81 5.05 10.55
N GLY A 80 -16.98 4.08 10.93
CA GLY A 80 -16.94 3.49 12.26
C GLY A 80 -16.36 4.39 13.34
N GLY A 81 -15.77 5.53 12.95
CA GLY A 81 -15.16 6.48 13.88
C GLY A 81 -13.85 6.01 14.49
N ILE A 82 -13.13 5.12 13.83
CA ILE A 82 -11.77 4.72 14.22
C ILE A 82 -10.88 5.96 14.22
N ARG A 83 -10.06 6.10 15.26
CA ARG A 83 -9.15 7.24 15.39
C ARG A 83 -7.82 7.03 14.69
N LYS A 84 -7.30 5.81 14.74
CA LYS A 84 -5.98 5.47 14.22
C LYS A 84 -5.97 4.09 13.58
N VAL A 85 -5.23 3.97 12.50
CA VAL A 85 -4.86 2.69 11.88
C VAL A 85 -3.35 2.56 11.94
N VAL A 86 -2.87 1.44 12.49
CA VAL A 86 -1.45 1.07 12.48
C VAL A 86 -1.26 -0.12 11.55
N TYR A 87 -0.44 0.02 10.52
CA TYR A 87 -0.20 -1.01 9.52
C TYR A 87 1.28 -1.39 9.43
N ILE A 88 1.57 -2.65 9.03
CA ILE A 88 2.94 -3.15 8.91
C ILE A 88 3.46 -3.00 7.47
N TYR A 89 2.68 -3.47 6.49
CA TYR A 89 3.10 -3.48 5.08
C TYR A 89 2.36 -2.44 4.26
N PRO A 90 3.07 -1.71 3.38
CA PRO A 90 2.41 -0.78 2.46
C PRO A 90 1.56 -1.54 1.43
N TYR A 91 0.52 -0.88 0.93
CA TYR A 91 -0.30 -1.37 -0.17
C TYR A 91 -0.36 -0.31 -1.29
N PRO A 92 0.59 -0.32 -2.25
CA PRO A 92 0.71 0.72 -3.28
C PRO A 92 -0.51 0.87 -4.20
N LYS A 93 -1.35 -0.16 -4.29
CA LYS A 93 -2.60 -0.13 -5.08
C LYS A 93 -3.76 0.54 -4.35
N SER A 94 -3.60 0.88 -3.09
CA SER A 94 -4.64 1.56 -2.32
C SER A 94 -4.80 3.00 -2.81
N ARG A 95 -6.02 3.40 -3.07
CA ARG A 95 -6.38 4.76 -3.47
C ARG A 95 -6.87 5.62 -2.31
N VAL A 96 -6.53 5.25 -1.09
CA VAL A 96 -6.97 5.96 0.12
C VAL A 96 -6.56 7.42 0.09
N GLY A 97 -5.32 7.73 -0.27
CA GLY A 97 -4.83 9.11 -0.32
C GLY A 97 -5.53 9.98 -1.36
N GLU A 98 -6.04 9.38 -2.44
CA GLU A 98 -6.78 10.11 -3.48
C GLU A 98 -8.25 10.30 -3.10
N LEU A 99 -8.88 9.29 -2.50
CA LEU A 99 -10.31 9.25 -2.27
C LEU A 99 -10.74 9.87 -0.93
N TYR A 100 -9.83 9.92 0.05
CA TYR A 100 -10.11 10.42 1.41
C TYR A 100 -9.14 11.49 1.89
N PRO A 101 -8.77 12.49 1.05
CA PRO A 101 -7.83 13.53 1.46
C PRO A 101 -8.39 14.46 2.52
N ASP A 102 -9.69 14.41 2.74
CA ASP A 102 -10.45 15.22 3.72
C ASP A 102 -10.59 14.52 5.07
N SER A 103 -10.56 13.19 5.10
CA SER A 103 -10.93 12.38 6.28
C SER A 103 -9.76 11.55 6.83
N ILE A 104 -8.72 11.29 6.04
CA ILE A 104 -7.60 10.42 6.41
C ILE A 104 -6.27 11.17 6.26
N ALA A 105 -5.46 11.15 7.32
CA ALA A 105 -4.08 11.61 7.31
C ALA A 105 -3.12 10.42 7.27
N ILE A 106 -2.31 10.31 6.20
CA ILE A 106 -1.37 9.22 6.00
C ILE A 106 0.03 9.63 6.47
N ASP A 107 0.76 8.66 7.05
CA ASP A 107 2.18 8.74 7.44
C ASP A 107 2.54 9.80 8.46
N GLY A 108 1.54 10.27 9.21
CA GLY A 108 1.80 11.11 10.37
C GLY A 108 2.53 12.43 10.09
N SER A 109 2.70 12.82 8.82
CA SER A 109 3.33 14.09 8.51
C SER A 109 2.53 15.23 9.15
N LEU A 110 3.21 16.17 9.79
CA LEU A 110 2.56 17.33 10.43
C LEU A 110 1.70 18.09 9.42
N ILE A 111 2.17 18.21 8.18
CA ILE A 111 1.47 18.87 7.08
C ILE A 111 0.16 18.16 6.74
N ALA A 112 0.18 16.83 6.61
CA ALA A 112 -1.03 16.06 6.36
C ALA A 112 -2.01 16.14 7.54
N ARG A 113 -1.49 16.09 8.78
CA ARG A 113 -2.32 16.24 10.00
C ARG A 113 -3.00 17.61 10.09
N GLU A 114 -2.29 18.67 9.76
CA GLU A 114 -2.84 20.03 9.78
C GLU A 114 -3.86 20.26 8.66
N ALA A 115 -3.57 19.79 7.44
CA ALA A 115 -4.48 19.90 6.31
C ALA A 115 -5.80 19.17 6.54
N VAL A 116 -5.75 17.98 7.15
CA VAL A 116 -6.96 17.21 7.46
C VAL A 116 -7.69 17.77 8.66
N LYS A 117 -6.98 18.26 9.71
CA LYS A 117 -7.61 18.93 10.85
C LYS A 117 -8.39 20.17 10.46
N ALA A 118 -7.94 20.90 9.43
CA ALA A 118 -8.65 22.07 8.93
C ALA A 118 -9.99 21.72 8.25
N ARG A 119 -10.12 20.50 7.72
CA ARG A 119 -11.30 20.03 6.97
C ARG A 119 -12.21 19.14 7.81
N GLU A 120 -11.63 18.28 8.61
CA GLU A 120 -12.33 17.30 9.44
C GLU A 120 -11.94 17.48 10.92
N LYS A 121 -12.95 17.53 11.77
CA LYS A 121 -12.76 17.72 13.22
C LYS A 121 -12.02 16.56 13.89
N HIS A 122 -12.16 15.34 13.33
CA HIS A 122 -11.59 14.12 13.87
C HIS A 122 -11.08 13.17 12.76
N PRO A 123 -9.98 13.53 12.08
CA PRO A 123 -9.43 12.70 11.02
C PRO A 123 -8.94 11.36 11.56
N VAL A 124 -8.96 10.34 10.70
CA VAL A 124 -8.32 9.05 10.98
C VAL A 124 -6.86 9.13 10.60
N TYR A 125 -5.98 8.75 11.52
CA TYR A 125 -4.53 8.72 11.27
C TYR A 125 -4.10 7.33 10.83
N PHE A 126 -3.53 7.21 9.63
CA PHE A 126 -2.90 5.98 9.14
C PHE A 126 -1.40 6.09 9.34
N GLU A 127 -0.84 5.24 10.20
CA GLU A 127 0.56 5.30 10.60
C GLU A 127 1.23 3.93 10.39
N PRO A 128 2.49 3.89 9.89
CA PRO A 128 3.22 2.64 9.83
C PRO A 128 3.57 2.16 11.24
N PHE A 129 3.62 0.84 11.41
CA PHE A 129 4.10 0.23 12.62
C PHE A 129 5.59 0.52 12.81
N VAL A 130 5.94 1.08 13.95
CA VAL A 130 7.33 1.31 14.34
C VAL A 130 7.78 0.18 15.25
N GLY A 131 8.63 -0.71 14.73
CA GLY A 131 9.11 -1.88 15.47
C GLY A 131 9.58 -2.99 14.54
N ILE A 132 9.84 -4.15 15.12
CA ILE A 132 10.28 -5.34 14.39
C ILE A 132 9.07 -6.24 14.11
N ALA A 133 8.62 -6.29 12.86
CA ALA A 133 7.56 -7.19 12.44
C ALA A 133 8.07 -8.64 12.35
N PRO A 134 7.22 -9.66 12.59
CA PRO A 134 7.62 -11.08 12.57
C PRO A 134 8.33 -11.50 11.29
N ARG A 135 7.92 -10.98 10.14
CA ARG A 135 8.57 -11.27 8.84
C ARG A 135 10.04 -10.85 8.80
N ARG A 136 10.43 -9.84 9.58
CA ARG A 136 11.83 -9.37 9.62
C ARG A 136 12.77 -10.47 10.13
N TYR A 137 12.31 -11.32 11.04
CA TYR A 137 13.10 -12.48 11.47
C TYR A 137 13.36 -13.44 10.33
N MET A 138 12.37 -13.67 9.48
CA MET A 138 12.53 -14.52 8.29
C MET A 138 13.54 -13.91 7.32
N ASP A 139 13.47 -12.59 7.09
CA ASP A 139 14.37 -11.89 6.18
C ASP A 139 15.83 -11.88 6.70
N LEU A 140 16.02 -11.74 8.01
CA LEU A 140 17.34 -11.67 8.63
C LEU A 140 17.98 -13.05 8.88
N PHE A 141 17.17 -14.06 9.25
CA PHE A 141 17.69 -15.34 9.76
C PHE A 141 17.39 -16.53 8.85
N THR A 142 16.75 -16.32 7.70
CA THR A 142 16.47 -17.41 6.76
C THR A 142 17.67 -17.69 5.88
N MET A 143 18.01 -18.96 5.81
CA MET A 143 19.04 -19.48 4.92
C MET A 143 18.47 -19.64 3.51
N ASN A 144 19.05 -18.95 2.49
CA ASN A 144 18.57 -18.98 1.11
C ASN A 144 18.75 -20.35 0.43
N LYS A 145 19.83 -21.05 0.72
CA LYS A 145 20.13 -22.40 0.19
C LYS A 145 20.50 -23.30 1.35
N ARG A 146 19.77 -24.40 1.51
CA ARG A 146 20.05 -25.42 2.54
C ARG A 146 21.08 -26.48 2.07
N LYS A 147 21.21 -26.65 0.75
CA LYS A 147 22.08 -27.68 0.15
C LYS A 147 22.90 -27.10 -0.99
N LYS A 148 24.13 -27.52 -1.10
CA LYS A 148 25.01 -27.33 -2.25
C LYS A 148 25.49 -28.71 -2.69
N ASP A 149 25.28 -29.03 -3.96
CA ASP A 149 25.69 -30.33 -4.55
C ASP A 149 25.20 -31.56 -3.74
N GLY A 150 23.93 -31.51 -3.31
CA GLY A 150 23.26 -32.54 -2.52
C GLY A 150 23.67 -32.63 -1.04
N ARG A 151 24.67 -31.85 -0.59
CA ARG A 151 25.15 -31.83 0.80
C ARG A 151 24.59 -30.65 1.57
N PRO A 152 24.28 -30.81 2.87
CA PRO A 152 23.81 -29.68 3.69
C PRO A 152 24.89 -28.61 3.81
N ILE A 153 24.47 -27.35 3.74
CA ILE A 153 25.36 -26.21 4.01
C ILE A 153 25.33 -25.97 5.50
N VAL A 154 26.50 -25.97 6.14
CA VAL A 154 26.60 -25.58 7.56
C VAL A 154 26.32 -24.07 7.68
N TRP A 155 25.36 -23.75 8.54
CA TRP A 155 25.05 -22.35 8.83
C TRP A 155 26.08 -21.77 9.80
N GLU A 156 26.93 -20.89 9.30
CA GLU A 156 27.88 -20.13 10.12
C GLU A 156 27.36 -18.71 10.27
N GLY A 157 26.87 -18.36 11.46
CA GLY A 157 26.24 -17.06 11.73
C GLY A 157 27.12 -15.84 11.43
N SER A 158 28.44 -15.99 11.50
CA SER A 158 29.41 -14.95 11.16
C SER A 158 29.60 -14.69 9.65
N LYS A 159 29.17 -15.65 8.81
CA LYS A 159 29.33 -15.58 7.34
C LYS A 159 28.01 -15.46 6.59
N THR A 160 26.90 -15.45 7.29
CA THR A 160 25.59 -15.30 6.67
C THR A 160 25.33 -13.84 6.35
N THR A 161 25.24 -13.54 5.06
CA THR A 161 24.63 -12.30 4.60
C THR A 161 23.12 -12.39 4.80
N PRO A 162 22.50 -11.50 5.57
CA PRO A 162 21.04 -11.42 5.67
C PRO A 162 20.44 -11.31 4.27
N LYS A 163 19.27 -11.90 4.05
CA LYS A 163 18.56 -11.84 2.77
C LYS A 163 18.20 -10.41 2.35
N ALA A 164 18.02 -9.53 3.31
CA ALA A 164 17.87 -8.11 3.13
C ALA A 164 19.18 -7.43 3.56
N VAL A 165 20.18 -7.47 2.70
CA VAL A 165 21.36 -6.64 2.87
C VAL A 165 21.04 -5.27 2.29
N ASP A 166 20.45 -4.42 3.08
CA ASP A 166 20.88 -3.05 3.02
C ASP A 166 22.22 -3.00 3.75
N PRO A 167 23.33 -2.73 3.06
CA PRO A 167 24.58 -2.45 3.74
C PRO A 167 24.26 -1.35 4.74
N ILE A 168 24.77 -1.48 5.96
CA ILE A 168 24.61 -0.57 7.11
C ILE A 168 24.00 0.75 6.67
N PRO A 169 22.76 1.08 7.07
CA PRO A 169 22.10 2.26 6.55
C PRO A 169 23.07 3.42 6.78
N LEU A 170 23.67 3.90 5.68
CA LEU A 170 24.41 5.15 5.72
C LEU A 170 23.55 6.11 6.52
N SER A 171 24.14 6.79 7.48
CA SER A 171 23.39 7.75 8.28
C SER A 171 22.54 8.58 7.33
N TYR A 172 21.35 8.98 7.75
CA TYR A 172 20.45 9.83 6.94
C TYR A 172 21.24 10.97 6.25
N LEU A 173 22.14 11.62 7.00
CA LEU A 173 23.01 12.68 6.50
C LEU A 173 23.94 12.23 5.35
N ALA A 174 24.50 11.02 5.43
CA ALA A 174 25.36 10.50 4.36
C ALA A 174 24.57 10.14 3.10
N LYS A 175 23.34 9.64 3.25
CA LYS A 175 22.43 9.42 2.12
C LYS A 175 22.02 10.75 1.48
N GLU A 176 21.63 11.73 2.26
CA GLU A 176 21.27 13.06 1.81
C GLU A 176 22.42 13.74 1.05
N THR A 177 23.61 13.73 1.63
CA THR A 177 24.83 14.25 0.96
C THR A 177 25.11 13.54 -0.35
N GLY A 178 24.93 12.20 -0.41
CA GLY A 178 25.08 11.42 -1.62
C GLY A 178 24.10 11.83 -2.71
N PHE A 179 22.83 12.02 -2.36
CA PHE A 179 21.80 12.49 -3.30
C PHE A 179 22.04 13.91 -3.79
N VAL A 180 22.40 14.83 -2.90
CA VAL A 180 22.70 16.23 -3.24
C VAL A 180 23.89 16.29 -4.21
N ASN A 181 24.96 15.54 -3.94
CA ASN A 181 26.12 15.48 -4.81
C ASN A 181 25.78 14.86 -6.20
N ALA A 182 25.03 13.79 -6.25
CA ALA A 182 24.58 13.16 -7.49
C ALA A 182 23.71 14.13 -8.29
N PHE A 183 22.80 14.83 -7.65
CA PHE A 183 21.94 15.84 -8.27
C PHE A 183 22.78 17.04 -8.81
N ALA A 184 23.74 17.52 -8.04
CA ALA A 184 24.64 18.60 -8.48
C ALA A 184 25.46 18.21 -9.71
N LEU A 185 25.91 16.95 -9.80
CA LEU A 185 26.59 16.42 -10.98
C LEU A 185 25.67 16.37 -12.21
N GLN A 186 24.44 15.92 -12.03
CA GLN A 186 23.45 15.93 -13.13
C GLN A 186 23.13 17.34 -13.60
N MET A 187 22.94 18.29 -12.69
CA MET A 187 22.69 19.69 -13.04
C MET A 187 23.84 20.26 -13.87
N LYS A 188 25.09 20.01 -13.48
CA LYS A 188 26.26 20.42 -14.27
C LYS A 188 26.30 19.78 -15.65
N ALA A 189 25.98 18.50 -15.75
CA ALA A 189 25.95 17.79 -17.04
C ALA A 189 24.91 18.37 -18.01
N HIS A 190 23.83 18.95 -17.48
CA HIS A 190 22.78 19.62 -18.25
C HIS A 190 22.97 21.15 -18.37
N GLY A 191 24.14 21.69 -17.99
CA GLY A 191 24.43 23.11 -18.11
C GLY A 191 23.64 24.03 -17.17
N LEU A 192 23.02 23.47 -16.14
CA LEU A 192 22.25 24.22 -15.15
C LEU A 192 23.15 24.63 -13.98
N LYS A 193 23.05 25.89 -13.56
CA LYS A 193 23.80 26.40 -12.40
C LYS A 193 23.17 25.93 -11.10
N THR A 194 23.93 25.28 -10.22
CA THR A 194 23.53 25.06 -8.82
C THR A 194 23.58 26.38 -8.08
N ALA A 195 22.50 26.77 -7.41
CA ALA A 195 22.54 27.90 -6.49
C ALA A 195 23.52 27.56 -5.36
N THR A 196 24.62 28.29 -5.30
CA THR A 196 25.52 28.28 -4.11
C THR A 196 24.89 29.15 -3.07
N HIS A 197 24.52 28.56 -1.93
CA HIS A 197 24.30 29.26 -0.68
C HIS A 197 25.61 29.37 0.05
#